data_90f2783d709228d5657ca5707a90d1b4
#
_entry.id   90f2783d709228d5657ca5707a90d1b4
#
_cell.length_a   1.000
_cell.length_b   1.000
_cell.length_c   1.000
_cell.angle_alpha   90.00
_cell.angle_beta   90.00
_cell.angle_gamma   90.00
#
_symmetry.space_group_name_H-M   'P 1'
#
loop_
_entity.id
_entity.type
_entity.pdbx_description
1 polymer ?
#
loop_
_entity_poly.entity_id
_entity_poly.type
_entity_poly.pdbx_seq_one_letter_code
_entity_poly.pdbx_strand_id
1 'polypeptide(L)'
;MSNQPMQSYGHMGAYGDQGGQAGMPPSVTPGTTSPPAESSGPAVPPVPQAPSRSGRRSRTSQPAQSAHSSQSAQPMAPGGLSSTPSGASYPAPTASLPSDKALARRAERASRSNASPKADIERASGLLSRVADTFSQRVVGQKRLRLALTSTLLAGGHILLESVPGLAKTTAAQTLASAVSGSFRRIQCTPDLMPNDIVGTQILNSSTGEMTPQLGPVHANIVLLDEINRSSAKTQSAMLEAMQERQTSIGGVVYPLPEPFMVLATQNPIEEEGTYVLPEAQMDRFLMKEVLTYPRPSEEADVLDRISNGSFDQPVTGRPISTDDVEWLQRAAERVYVDPVIKQYIVALINTSRGGGPRPVPGLDRQVRVGASPRGGIALMKVAQAVALQEGRTYVIPDDVRLLRHGVLRHRLVLTYDALADGVAPEAIIDAIFAAVPTP
;
A
#
# COMPACT_ATOMS: atom_id res chain seq x y z
N MET A 1 37.20 59.91 -16.43
CA MET A 1 38.51 59.53 -17.01
C MET A 1 38.28 58.15 -17.58
N SER A 2 37.92 58.15 -18.88
CA SER A 2 38.79 57.72 -20.01
C SER A 2 38.92 56.21 -20.05
N ASN A 3 38.63 55.42 -21.04
CA ASN A 3 38.24 55.60 -22.43
C ASN A 3 38.09 54.19 -23.00
N GLN A 4 37.13 53.97 -23.85
CA GLN A 4 37.12 52.92 -24.88
C GLN A 4 38.22 53.23 -25.92
N PRO A 5 38.55 52.42 -26.96
CA PRO A 5 37.61 51.83 -27.92
C PRO A 5 38.01 50.48 -28.60
N MET A 6 37.00 49.82 -29.20
CA MET A 6 36.81 49.32 -30.56
C MET A 6 38.02 48.86 -31.43
N GLN A 7 37.84 47.70 -32.12
CA GLN A 7 38.03 47.45 -33.59
C GLN A 7 37.68 45.95 -33.86
N SER A 8 36.68 45.48 -34.58
CA SER A 8 36.26 45.51 -35.98
C SER A 8 37.30 45.02 -36.98
N TYR A 9 36.92 43.96 -37.74
CA TYR A 9 37.16 43.61 -39.16
C TYR A 9 36.76 42.13 -39.31
N GLY A 10 35.88 41.63 -40.16
CA GLY A 10 35.46 42.00 -41.50
C GLY A 10 36.11 41.10 -42.55
N HIS A 11 35.31 40.28 -43.19
CA HIS A 11 35.25 39.94 -44.64
C HIS A 11 34.68 38.53 -44.80
N MET A 12 33.47 38.36 -45.36
CA MET A 12 33.08 38.28 -46.78
C MET A 12 33.84 37.25 -47.62
N GLY A 13 33.11 36.28 -48.13
CA GLY A 13 33.45 35.35 -49.18
C GLY A 13 32.27 34.54 -49.65
N ALA A 14 31.54 35.04 -50.63
CA ALA A 14 30.47 34.35 -51.40
C ALA A 14 31.09 33.58 -52.58
N TYR A 15 30.33 32.64 -53.10
CA TYR A 15 30.31 31.92 -54.39
C TYR A 15 30.09 30.45 -54.14
N GLY A 16 29.15 29.69 -54.74
CA GLY A 16 28.44 29.90 -55.98
C GLY A 16 27.41 28.75 -56.10
N ASP A 17 26.40 29.12 -56.73
CA ASP A 17 25.27 28.38 -57.25
C ASP A 17 25.70 27.31 -58.27
N GLN A 18 25.16 26.07 -58.19
CA GLN A 18 24.85 25.25 -59.35
C GLN A 18 23.72 24.26 -59.03
N GLY A 19 22.67 24.38 -59.83
CA GLY A 19 21.47 23.61 -59.84
C GLY A 19 21.64 22.19 -60.36
N GLY A 20 20.68 21.35 -60.03
CA GLY A 20 20.58 19.96 -60.49
C GLY A 20 19.20 19.39 -60.15
N GLN A 21 18.30 19.49 -61.08
CA GLN A 21 16.99 18.92 -61.37
C GLN A 21 16.56 17.67 -60.58
N ALA A 22 15.32 17.77 -60.10
CA ALA A 22 14.16 16.89 -60.19
C ALA A 22 14.38 15.38 -60.48
N GLY A 23 13.82 14.54 -59.63
CA GLY A 23 13.50 13.16 -59.87
C GLY A 23 12.45 12.67 -58.90
N MET A 24 11.16 12.80 -59.27
CA MET A 24 10.03 12.10 -58.63
C MET A 24 10.12 10.61 -58.97
N PRO A 25 9.83 9.68 -58.04
CA PRO A 25 9.53 8.30 -58.37
C PRO A 25 8.04 8.11 -58.72
N PRO A 26 7.72 7.15 -59.59
CA PRO A 26 6.40 6.99 -60.16
C PRO A 26 5.43 6.26 -59.23
N SER A 27 4.16 6.66 -59.38
CA SER A 27 2.97 5.99 -58.89
C SER A 27 2.81 4.57 -59.48
N VAL A 28 2.54 3.58 -58.62
CA VAL A 28 2.15 2.21 -59.03
C VAL A 28 0.71 1.98 -58.58
N THR A 29 -0.15 1.78 -59.57
CA THR A 29 -1.56 1.35 -59.50
C THR A 29 -1.68 -0.12 -59.02
N PRO A 30 -2.80 -0.53 -58.38
CA PRO A 30 -2.97 -1.86 -57.81
C PRO A 30 -3.37 -2.89 -58.87
N GLY A 31 -2.60 -3.98 -58.92
CA GLY A 31 -2.91 -5.18 -59.71
C GLY A 31 -3.51 -6.25 -58.81
N THR A 32 -4.69 -6.69 -59.20
CA THR A 32 -5.38 -7.90 -58.74
C THR A 32 -4.61 -9.17 -59.03
N THR A 33 -4.34 -10.00 -58.04
CA THR A 33 -4.03 -11.43 -58.25
C THR A 33 -4.58 -12.26 -57.11
N SER A 34 -5.26 -13.34 -57.51
CA SER A 34 -5.90 -14.36 -56.68
C SER A 34 -4.97 -15.15 -55.80
N PRO A 35 -5.47 -15.89 -54.77
CA PRO A 35 -4.66 -16.53 -53.76
C PRO A 35 -4.13 -17.90 -54.22
N PRO A 36 -2.96 -18.31 -53.79
CA PRO A 36 -2.52 -19.72 -53.90
C PRO A 36 -2.87 -20.55 -52.66
N ALA A 37 -3.01 -21.81 -52.95
CA ALA A 37 -3.51 -22.94 -52.17
C ALA A 37 -2.87 -23.19 -50.79
N GLU A 38 -3.71 -23.78 -49.96
CA GLU A 38 -3.42 -24.40 -48.67
C GLU A 38 -2.20 -25.34 -48.69
N SER A 39 -1.29 -25.18 -47.74
CA SER A 39 -0.34 -26.22 -47.36
C SER A 39 -0.66 -26.71 -45.93
N SER A 40 -0.95 -28.00 -45.91
CA SER A 40 -1.23 -28.85 -44.75
C SER A 40 -0.18 -28.75 -43.64
N GLY A 41 -0.59 -28.30 -42.43
CA GLY A 41 0.17 -28.48 -41.20
C GLY A 41 -0.12 -29.82 -40.52
N PRO A 42 0.78 -30.32 -39.66
CA PRO A 42 0.70 -31.67 -39.13
C PRO A 42 -0.39 -31.86 -38.08
N ALA A 43 -0.98 -33.07 -38.12
CA ALA A 43 -2.10 -33.51 -37.29
C ALA A 43 -1.78 -33.57 -35.78
N VAL A 44 -2.72 -33.09 -34.99
CA VAL A 44 -2.79 -33.23 -33.53
C VAL A 44 -3.31 -34.66 -33.22
N PRO A 45 -2.67 -35.42 -32.29
CA PRO A 45 -3.16 -36.74 -31.89
C PRO A 45 -4.36 -36.65 -30.94
N PRO A 46 -5.30 -37.58 -30.97
CA PRO A 46 -6.54 -37.54 -30.19
C PRO A 46 -6.33 -37.88 -28.70
N VAL A 47 -7.07 -37.20 -27.86
CA VAL A 47 -7.18 -37.41 -26.40
C VAL A 47 -7.95 -38.70 -26.12
N PRO A 48 -7.50 -39.58 -25.20
CA PRO A 48 -8.22 -40.79 -24.84
C PRO A 48 -9.46 -40.48 -23.97
N GLN A 49 -10.62 -40.99 -24.41
CA GLN A 49 -11.87 -40.98 -23.63
C GLN A 49 -11.84 -42.12 -22.60
N ALA A 50 -12.26 -41.82 -21.38
CA ALA A 50 -12.45 -42.79 -20.31
C ALA A 50 -13.73 -43.64 -20.55
N PRO A 51 -13.74 -44.94 -20.19
CA PRO A 51 -14.86 -45.82 -20.46
C PRO A 51 -15.98 -45.68 -19.42
N SER A 52 -17.21 -45.56 -19.91
CA SER A 52 -18.45 -45.71 -19.18
C SER A 52 -18.65 -47.17 -18.75
N ARG A 53 -18.93 -47.41 -17.46
CA ARG A 53 -19.41 -48.72 -16.97
C ARG A 53 -20.84 -48.57 -16.44
N SER A 54 -21.75 -49.17 -17.19
CA SER A 54 -23.07 -49.60 -16.75
C SER A 54 -23.01 -51.08 -16.30
N GLY A 55 -23.81 -51.44 -15.28
CA GLY A 55 -24.24 -52.83 -15.11
C GLY A 55 -24.04 -53.43 -13.71
N ARG A 56 -24.98 -53.29 -12.81
CA ARG A 56 -25.91 -54.27 -12.19
C ARG A 56 -25.37 -55.60 -11.67
N ARG A 57 -25.60 -55.89 -10.44
CA ARG A 57 -26.15 -57.09 -9.73
C ARG A 57 -25.46 -57.43 -8.39
N SER A 58 -26.29 -57.27 -7.36
CA SER A 58 -26.63 -58.12 -6.20
C SER A 58 -25.78 -59.37 -5.93
N ARG A 59 -25.31 -59.50 -4.68
CA ARG A 59 -25.54 -60.71 -3.84
C ARG A 59 -25.06 -60.46 -2.38
N THR A 60 -26.01 -60.72 -1.52
CA THR A 60 -26.05 -61.14 -0.11
C THR A 60 -24.84 -61.91 0.42
N SER A 61 -24.38 -61.57 1.63
CA SER A 61 -24.18 -62.50 2.76
C SER A 61 -23.79 -61.71 4.04
N GLN A 62 -24.60 -61.84 5.08
CA GLN A 62 -24.28 -61.64 6.51
C GLN A 62 -23.84 -63.05 7.06
N PRO A 63 -23.46 -63.22 8.38
CA PRO A 63 -23.12 -62.30 9.47
C PRO A 63 -21.87 -62.74 10.28
N ALA A 64 -21.37 -61.89 11.16
CA ALA A 64 -20.81 -62.34 12.44
C ALA A 64 -20.95 -61.28 13.52
N GLN A 65 -21.60 -61.68 14.57
CA GLN A 65 -21.93 -60.95 15.79
C GLN A 65 -20.69 -60.81 16.70
N SER A 66 -20.52 -59.64 17.32
CA SER A 66 -20.09 -59.64 18.71
C SER A 66 -20.67 -58.38 19.39
N ALA A 67 -21.41 -58.65 20.45
CA ALA A 67 -22.10 -57.70 21.30
C ALA A 67 -21.11 -56.96 22.22
N HIS A 68 -21.36 -55.69 22.45
CA HIS A 68 -21.30 -55.10 23.82
C HIS A 68 -22.12 -53.81 23.91
N SER A 69 -23.12 -53.94 24.77
CA SER A 69 -23.77 -52.99 25.70
C SER A 69 -24.13 -51.56 25.19
N SER A 70 -25.42 -51.47 25.00
CA SER A 70 -26.26 -50.28 24.98
C SER A 70 -26.15 -49.42 26.27
N GLN A 71 -25.88 -48.13 26.10
CA GLN A 71 -26.45 -47.10 26.95
C GLN A 71 -27.15 -46.07 26.06
N SER A 72 -28.44 -46.01 26.25
CA SER A 72 -29.40 -45.10 25.63
C SER A 72 -29.09 -43.67 26.02
N ALA A 73 -28.68 -42.83 25.07
CA ALA A 73 -28.76 -41.38 25.17
C ALA A 73 -29.98 -40.91 24.39
N GLN A 74 -30.94 -40.31 25.11
CA GLN A 74 -32.10 -39.63 24.54
C GLN A 74 -31.66 -38.45 23.64
N PRO A 75 -32.38 -38.13 22.56
CA PRO A 75 -32.13 -36.94 21.79
C PRO A 75 -32.62 -35.72 22.56
N MET A 76 -31.67 -34.84 22.95
CA MET A 76 -32.02 -33.49 23.42
C MET A 76 -32.54 -32.68 22.23
N ALA A 77 -33.72 -32.11 22.39
CA ALA A 77 -34.29 -31.11 21.52
C ALA A 77 -33.34 -29.89 21.36
N PRO A 78 -33.29 -29.22 20.20
CA PRO A 78 -32.49 -28.02 20.04
C PRO A 78 -33.10 -26.89 20.87
N GLY A 79 -32.48 -26.62 22.01
CA GLY A 79 -32.76 -25.44 22.82
C GLY A 79 -32.42 -24.20 22.05
N GLY A 80 -33.39 -23.32 21.86
CA GLY A 80 -33.25 -22.06 21.17
C GLY A 80 -32.12 -21.19 21.77
N LEU A 81 -31.15 -20.90 20.98
CA LEU A 81 -30.20 -19.81 21.21
C LEU A 81 -30.93 -18.49 20.91
N SER A 82 -31.76 -18.03 21.82
CA SER A 82 -32.23 -16.66 21.87
C SER A 82 -31.57 -15.97 23.06
N SER A 83 -30.43 -15.42 22.81
CA SER A 83 -29.92 -14.23 23.47
C SER A 83 -28.73 -13.72 22.66
N THR A 84 -29.03 -12.97 21.59
CA THR A 84 -28.13 -11.91 21.15
C THR A 84 -27.81 -11.09 22.40
N PRO A 85 -26.52 -10.90 22.75
CA PRO A 85 -26.17 -9.92 23.76
C PRO A 85 -26.67 -8.59 23.20
N SER A 86 -27.62 -8.00 23.88
CA SER A 86 -28.09 -6.63 23.70
C SER A 86 -26.88 -5.75 23.48
N GLY A 87 -26.83 -5.12 22.31
CA GLY A 87 -25.70 -4.30 21.91
C GLY A 87 -25.37 -3.31 23.03
N ALA A 88 -24.16 -3.38 23.52
CA ALA A 88 -23.64 -2.31 24.33
C ALA A 88 -23.70 -1.06 23.46
N SER A 89 -24.73 -0.25 23.64
CA SER A 89 -24.85 1.05 23.02
C SER A 89 -23.73 1.89 23.61
N TYR A 90 -22.64 2.00 22.85
CA TYR A 90 -21.63 3.01 23.15
C TYR A 90 -22.36 4.36 23.10
N PRO A 91 -22.31 5.15 24.17
CA PRO A 91 -22.94 6.46 24.16
C PRO A 91 -22.35 7.24 23.00
N ALA A 92 -23.20 7.81 22.16
CA ALA A 92 -22.75 8.74 21.13
C ALA A 92 -21.91 9.83 21.82
N PRO A 93 -20.80 10.27 21.23
CA PRO A 93 -20.03 11.35 21.76
C PRO A 93 -20.89 12.62 21.78
N THR A 94 -21.58 12.83 22.91
CA THR A 94 -22.45 14.02 23.13
C THR A 94 -21.66 15.21 23.63
N ALA A 95 -20.38 15.00 23.98
CA ALA A 95 -19.50 16.08 24.39
C ALA A 95 -18.90 16.76 23.16
N SER A 96 -19.10 18.06 23.04
CA SER A 96 -18.36 18.88 22.09
C SER A 96 -16.87 18.77 22.35
N LEU A 97 -16.06 18.75 21.28
CA LEU A 97 -14.61 18.73 21.39
C LEU A 97 -14.17 19.98 22.19
N PRO A 98 -13.28 19.83 23.19
CA PRO A 98 -12.65 20.97 23.81
C PRO A 98 -11.97 21.84 22.74
N SER A 99 -12.01 23.15 22.87
CA SER A 99 -11.31 24.05 21.95
C SER A 99 -9.84 23.66 21.81
N ASP A 100 -9.20 23.97 20.66
CA ASP A 100 -7.79 23.68 20.41
C ASP A 100 -6.89 24.09 21.58
N LYS A 101 -7.20 25.23 22.20
CA LYS A 101 -6.51 25.69 23.40
C LYS A 101 -6.69 24.76 24.60
N ALA A 102 -7.84 24.15 24.75
CA ALA A 102 -8.11 23.18 25.81
C ALA A 102 -7.45 21.83 25.53
N LEU A 103 -7.42 21.38 24.26
CA LEU A 103 -6.68 20.19 23.82
C LEU A 103 -5.18 20.37 24.03
N ALA A 104 -4.63 21.52 23.65
CA ALA A 104 -3.23 21.86 23.89
C ALA A 104 -2.87 21.80 25.39
N ARG A 105 -3.70 22.39 26.26
CA ARG A 105 -3.51 22.33 27.72
C ARG A 105 -3.60 20.92 28.29
N ARG A 106 -4.50 20.06 27.74
CA ARG A 106 -4.59 18.65 28.14
C ARG A 106 -3.38 17.87 27.68
N ALA A 107 -2.89 18.12 26.45
CA ALA A 107 -1.65 17.55 25.93
C ALA A 107 -0.44 17.96 26.79
N GLU A 108 -0.31 19.23 27.14
CA GLU A 108 0.74 19.75 28.05
C GLU A 108 0.70 19.09 29.42
N ARG A 109 -0.49 18.84 29.99
CA ARG A 109 -0.62 18.13 31.28
C ARG A 109 -0.25 16.66 31.16
N ALA A 110 -0.62 16.00 30.07
CA ALA A 110 -0.28 14.59 29.83
C ALA A 110 1.22 14.40 29.56
N SER A 111 1.88 15.37 28.91
CA SER A 111 3.30 15.32 28.58
C SER A 111 4.24 15.79 29.70
N ARG A 112 3.71 16.37 30.79
CA ARG A 112 4.55 16.78 31.94
C ARG A 112 5.32 15.66 32.63
N SER A 113 5.04 14.42 32.30
CA SER A 113 5.80 13.26 32.76
C SER A 113 7.02 12.91 31.89
N ASN A 114 7.13 13.42 30.64
CA ASN A 114 8.23 13.10 29.72
C ASN A 114 8.50 14.26 28.75
N ALA A 115 9.65 14.92 28.91
CA ALA A 115 10.38 15.81 28.01
C ALA A 115 9.65 17.06 27.44
N SER A 116 10.42 18.08 27.04
CA SER A 116 9.97 19.37 26.55
C SER A 116 9.21 19.28 25.22
N PRO A 117 7.87 19.41 25.17
CA PRO A 117 7.08 19.15 23.96
C PRO A 117 7.43 20.07 22.79
N LYS A 118 7.86 21.30 23.08
CA LYS A 118 8.15 22.32 22.07
C LYS A 118 9.44 22.03 21.31
N ALA A 119 10.50 21.64 22.01
CA ALA A 119 11.79 21.28 21.40
C ALA A 119 11.66 20.03 20.52
N ASP A 120 10.82 19.07 20.95
CA ASP A 120 10.54 17.86 20.16
C ASP A 120 9.81 18.20 18.86
N ILE A 121 8.86 19.12 18.88
CA ILE A 121 8.14 19.58 17.67
C ILE A 121 9.08 20.34 16.72
N GLU A 122 9.92 21.24 17.22
CA GLU A 122 10.89 21.97 16.40
C GLU A 122 11.88 21.02 15.72
N ARG A 123 12.39 20.02 16.44
CA ARG A 123 13.24 18.96 15.89
C ARG A 123 12.49 18.15 14.83
N ALA A 124 11.27 17.70 15.13
CA ALA A 124 10.46 16.93 14.21
C ALA A 124 10.20 17.71 12.91
N SER A 125 9.79 18.97 13.02
CA SER A 125 9.55 19.86 11.87
C SER A 125 10.80 20.00 11.00
N GLY A 126 11.98 20.20 11.60
CA GLY A 126 13.24 20.30 10.85
C GLY A 126 13.62 19.01 10.13
N LEU A 127 13.40 17.83 10.74
CA LEU A 127 13.65 16.53 10.12
C LEU A 127 12.67 16.26 8.97
N LEU A 128 11.38 16.52 9.19
CA LEU A 128 10.32 16.31 8.22
C LEU A 128 10.42 17.24 7.00
N SER A 129 10.85 18.49 7.22
CA SER A 129 11.16 19.41 6.13
C SER A 129 12.24 18.83 5.21
N ARG A 130 13.33 18.30 5.76
CA ARG A 130 14.40 17.67 4.98
C ARG A 130 13.89 16.50 4.12
N VAL A 131 13.01 15.65 4.68
CA VAL A 131 12.37 14.57 3.92
C VAL A 131 11.50 15.14 2.80
N ALA A 132 10.70 16.18 3.09
CA ALA A 132 9.84 16.82 2.11
C ALA A 132 10.63 17.49 0.98
N ASP A 133 11.73 18.16 1.30
CA ASP A 133 12.61 18.83 0.34
C ASP A 133 13.27 17.80 -0.59
N THR A 134 13.78 16.70 -0.03
CA THR A 134 14.31 15.58 -0.81
C THR A 134 13.26 15.00 -1.75
N PHE A 135 12.04 14.78 -1.25
CA PHE A 135 10.96 14.22 -2.05
C PHE A 135 10.56 15.12 -3.22
N SER A 136 10.47 16.43 -2.99
CA SER A 136 10.06 17.42 -4.00
C SER A 136 11.07 17.59 -5.14
N GLN A 137 12.32 17.19 -4.95
CA GLN A 137 13.34 17.21 -6.02
C GLN A 137 13.11 16.12 -7.07
N ARG A 138 12.53 15.00 -6.71
CA ARG A 138 12.34 13.82 -7.58
C ARG A 138 10.90 13.55 -7.99
N VAL A 139 9.95 13.93 -7.16
CA VAL A 139 8.53 13.65 -7.38
C VAL A 139 7.79 14.96 -7.52
N VAL A 140 7.26 15.21 -8.71
CA VAL A 140 6.46 16.40 -9.01
C VAL A 140 5.02 16.15 -8.61
N GLY A 141 4.37 17.14 -8.05
CA GLY A 141 2.99 17.01 -7.58
C GLY A 141 2.87 16.03 -6.42
N GLN A 142 2.02 15.03 -6.55
CA GLN A 142 1.86 13.88 -5.66
C GLN A 142 1.96 14.21 -4.15
N LYS A 143 1.47 15.38 -3.73
CA LYS A 143 1.53 15.84 -2.32
C LYS A 143 0.85 14.85 -1.37
N ARG A 144 -0.27 14.25 -1.84
CA ARG A 144 -1.00 13.25 -1.08
C ARG A 144 -0.18 11.97 -0.88
N LEU A 145 0.50 11.49 -1.92
CA LEU A 145 1.40 10.33 -1.82
C LEU A 145 2.53 10.60 -0.82
N ARG A 146 3.19 11.76 -0.89
CA ARG A 146 4.22 12.14 0.08
C ARG A 146 3.69 12.10 1.51
N LEU A 147 2.52 12.72 1.75
CA LEU A 147 1.88 12.71 3.07
C LEU A 147 1.58 11.28 3.54
N ALA A 148 1.03 10.43 2.67
CA ALA A 148 0.73 9.04 2.99
C ALA A 148 1.99 8.23 3.31
N LEU A 149 3.05 8.35 2.50
CA LEU A 149 4.32 7.68 2.72
C LEU A 149 4.99 8.12 4.03
N THR A 150 5.06 9.42 4.26
CA THR A 150 5.65 9.98 5.50
C THR A 150 4.82 9.57 6.73
N SER A 151 3.48 9.65 6.66
CA SER A 151 2.61 9.19 7.76
C SER A 151 2.76 7.70 8.03
N THR A 152 2.92 6.89 6.98
CA THR A 152 3.14 5.44 7.13
C THR A 152 4.48 5.15 7.80
N LEU A 153 5.54 5.85 7.41
CA LEU A 153 6.87 5.73 8.01
C LEU A 153 6.85 6.11 9.49
N LEU A 154 6.22 7.24 9.84
CA LEU A 154 6.08 7.72 11.21
C LEU A 154 5.22 6.81 12.08
N ALA A 155 4.18 6.21 11.52
CA ALA A 155 3.31 5.26 12.22
C ALA A 155 3.93 3.85 12.36
N GLY A 156 5.13 3.64 11.82
CA GLY A 156 5.82 2.34 11.84
C GLY A 156 5.05 1.26 11.09
N GLY A 157 4.35 1.62 9.99
CA GLY A 157 3.51 0.72 9.21
C GLY A 157 4.05 0.40 7.82
N HIS A 158 3.21 -0.25 7.01
CA HIS A 158 3.45 -0.61 5.62
C HIS A 158 2.34 -0.06 4.74
N ILE A 159 2.63 0.21 3.47
CA ILE A 159 1.68 0.82 2.54
C ILE A 159 1.54 -0.01 1.27
N LEU A 160 0.30 -0.13 0.79
CA LEU A 160 -0.02 -0.67 -0.52
C LEU A 160 -0.34 0.48 -1.47
N LEU A 161 0.34 0.55 -2.60
CA LEU A 161 0.14 1.55 -3.64
C LEU A 161 -0.56 0.88 -4.83
N GLU A 162 -1.77 1.34 -5.12
CA GLU A 162 -2.51 0.90 -6.29
C GLU A 162 -2.45 1.97 -7.37
N SER A 163 -1.99 1.62 -8.56
CA SER A 163 -1.98 2.54 -9.68
C SER A 163 -1.69 1.86 -11.00
N VAL A 164 -2.10 2.52 -12.07
CA VAL A 164 -1.62 2.20 -13.42
C VAL A 164 -0.10 2.33 -13.53
N PRO A 165 0.55 1.71 -14.53
CA PRO A 165 1.97 1.90 -14.81
C PRO A 165 2.33 3.37 -15.06
N GLY A 166 3.60 3.74 -14.82
CA GLY A 166 4.12 5.06 -15.16
C GLY A 166 3.90 6.18 -14.14
N LEU A 167 3.24 5.93 -13.00
CA LEU A 167 2.96 6.96 -11.97
C LEU A 167 4.04 7.07 -10.89
N ALA A 168 5.31 6.91 -11.25
CA ALA A 168 6.48 7.17 -10.40
C ALA A 168 6.50 6.42 -9.04
N LYS A 169 5.84 5.24 -8.92
CA LYS A 169 5.85 4.41 -7.69
C LYS A 169 7.25 4.09 -7.22
N THR A 170 8.07 3.57 -8.13
CA THR A 170 9.46 3.20 -7.85
C THR A 170 10.29 4.43 -7.49
N THR A 171 10.11 5.53 -8.22
CA THR A 171 10.78 6.80 -7.93
C THR A 171 10.41 7.32 -6.54
N ALA A 172 9.13 7.28 -6.15
CA ALA A 172 8.70 7.73 -4.83
C ALA A 172 9.31 6.88 -3.71
N ALA A 173 9.36 5.54 -3.88
CA ALA A 173 9.98 4.63 -2.91
C ALA A 173 11.49 4.87 -2.79
N GLN A 174 12.20 4.99 -3.90
CA GLN A 174 13.63 5.31 -3.92
C GLN A 174 13.94 6.67 -3.32
N THR A 175 13.09 7.66 -3.59
CA THR A 175 13.25 9.00 -3.04
C THR A 175 13.04 9.02 -1.53
N LEU A 176 12.04 8.30 -1.02
CA LEU A 176 11.86 8.15 0.42
C LEU A 176 13.07 7.48 1.07
N ALA A 177 13.58 6.41 0.45
CA ALA A 177 14.78 5.71 0.94
C ALA A 177 16.03 6.61 0.92
N SER A 178 16.17 7.47 -0.11
CA SER A 178 17.26 8.43 -0.19
C SER A 178 17.14 9.56 0.82
N ALA A 179 15.90 9.91 1.23
CA ALA A 179 15.66 10.90 2.29
C ALA A 179 16.03 10.38 3.67
N VAL A 180 16.08 9.04 3.82
CA VAL A 180 16.48 8.33 5.04
C VAL A 180 17.78 7.57 4.73
N SER A 181 18.80 7.68 5.58
CA SER A 181 20.07 6.94 5.42
C SER A 181 19.91 5.45 5.74
N GLY A 182 18.86 4.84 5.23
CA GLY A 182 18.54 3.42 5.40
C GLY A 182 18.84 2.61 4.16
N SER A 183 18.95 1.30 4.33
CA SER A 183 19.10 0.37 3.21
C SER A 183 17.78 0.26 2.41
N PHE A 184 17.91 0.22 1.09
CA PHE A 184 16.79 0.04 0.16
C PHE A 184 16.95 -1.22 -0.69
N ARG A 185 15.88 -1.96 -0.86
CA ARG A 185 15.81 -3.08 -1.79
C ARG A 185 14.51 -3.03 -2.59
N ARG A 186 14.62 -3.30 -3.90
CA ARG A 186 13.47 -3.53 -4.79
C ARG A 186 13.38 -5.02 -5.09
N ILE A 187 12.20 -5.57 -4.94
CA ILE A 187 11.86 -6.95 -5.27
C ILE A 187 10.77 -6.89 -6.34
N GLN A 188 11.09 -7.31 -7.55
CA GLN A 188 10.10 -7.46 -8.61
C GLN A 188 9.38 -8.78 -8.39
N CYS A 189 8.08 -8.73 -8.15
CA CYS A 189 7.28 -9.92 -7.95
C CYS A 189 6.94 -10.55 -9.30
N THR A 190 7.20 -11.85 -9.42
CA THR A 190 6.92 -12.67 -10.59
C THR A 190 6.26 -13.98 -10.14
N PRO A 191 5.56 -14.71 -11.01
CA PRO A 191 4.89 -15.97 -10.63
C PRO A 191 5.83 -17.06 -10.12
N ASP A 192 7.07 -17.06 -10.57
CA ASP A 192 8.12 -18.02 -10.21
C ASP A 192 8.91 -17.62 -8.96
N LEU A 193 8.72 -16.39 -8.45
CA LEU A 193 9.38 -15.92 -7.23
C LEU A 193 9.01 -16.78 -6.02
N MET A 194 10.01 -17.36 -5.37
CA MET A 194 9.83 -18.21 -4.20
C MET A 194 9.96 -17.43 -2.88
N PRO A 195 9.36 -17.88 -1.77
CA PRO A 195 9.55 -17.28 -0.45
C PRO A 195 11.01 -17.12 -0.05
N ASN A 196 11.86 -18.11 -0.36
CA ASN A 196 13.28 -18.07 -0.01
C ASN A 196 14.06 -17.00 -0.77
N ASP A 197 13.60 -16.58 -1.95
CA ASP A 197 14.22 -15.49 -2.72
C ASP A 197 14.02 -14.15 -2.01
N ILE A 198 12.99 -14.04 -1.18
CA ILE A 198 12.68 -12.83 -0.39
C ILE A 198 13.31 -12.90 0.99
N VAL A 199 13.09 -14.00 1.70
CA VAL A 199 13.47 -14.19 3.10
C VAL A 199 14.95 -14.50 3.23
N GLY A 200 15.47 -15.33 2.31
CA GLY A 200 16.81 -15.88 2.34
C GLY A 200 16.83 -17.39 2.50
N THR A 201 17.99 -17.97 2.42
CA THR A 201 18.20 -19.42 2.44
C THR A 201 19.50 -19.80 3.12
N GLN A 202 19.70 -21.06 3.41
CA GLN A 202 20.99 -21.60 3.82
C GLN A 202 21.77 -22.04 2.59
N ILE A 203 23.05 -21.71 2.52
CA ILE A 203 23.97 -22.13 1.48
C ILE A 203 25.05 -22.99 2.08
N LEU A 204 25.32 -24.12 1.45
CA LEU A 204 26.45 -24.97 1.81
C LEU A 204 27.76 -24.29 1.36
N ASN A 205 28.60 -23.95 2.32
CA ASN A 205 29.98 -23.57 2.03
C ASN A 205 30.80 -24.80 1.66
N SER A 206 31.09 -24.96 0.37
CA SER A 206 31.81 -26.14 -0.14
C SER A 206 33.22 -26.27 0.41
N SER A 207 33.82 -25.19 0.93
CA SER A 207 35.19 -25.21 1.49
C SER A 207 35.20 -25.66 2.96
N THR A 208 34.17 -25.34 3.75
CA THR A 208 34.09 -25.66 5.17
C THR A 208 33.11 -26.80 5.47
N GLY A 209 32.23 -27.16 4.53
CA GLY A 209 31.13 -28.11 4.74
C GLY A 209 30.02 -27.60 5.63
N GLU A 210 30.02 -26.32 5.99
CA GLU A 210 29.05 -25.71 6.89
C GLU A 210 27.90 -25.03 6.13
N MET A 211 26.70 -25.09 6.72
CA MET A 211 25.55 -24.34 6.20
C MET A 211 25.59 -22.91 6.74
N THR A 212 25.73 -21.93 5.85
CA THR A 212 25.72 -20.50 6.21
C THR A 212 24.44 -19.83 5.76
N PRO A 213 23.80 -18.99 6.59
CA PRO A 213 22.60 -18.25 6.19
C PRO A 213 22.97 -17.14 5.22
N GLN A 214 22.26 -17.08 4.09
CA GLN A 214 22.25 -15.92 3.19
C GLN A 214 20.93 -15.19 3.38
N LEU A 215 20.99 -13.98 3.96
CA LEU A 215 19.82 -13.14 4.17
C LEU A 215 19.27 -12.65 2.83
N GLY A 216 17.95 -12.73 2.68
CA GLY A 216 17.26 -12.26 1.49
C GLY A 216 17.06 -10.74 1.46
N PRO A 217 16.57 -10.20 0.34
CA PRO A 217 16.41 -8.76 0.13
C PRO A 217 15.40 -8.11 1.08
N VAL A 218 14.56 -8.86 1.79
CA VAL A 218 13.66 -8.32 2.81
C VAL A 218 14.41 -7.70 3.99
N HIS A 219 15.68 -8.09 4.21
CA HIS A 219 16.53 -7.54 5.26
C HIS A 219 17.08 -6.16 4.86
N ALA A 220 16.17 -5.21 4.65
CA ALA A 220 16.45 -3.81 4.39
C ALA A 220 15.45 -2.91 5.13
N ASN A 221 15.83 -1.66 5.40
CA ASN A 221 14.96 -0.70 6.10
C ASN A 221 13.72 -0.35 5.27
N ILE A 222 13.90 -0.16 3.97
CA ILE A 222 12.82 0.17 3.03
C ILE A 222 12.84 -0.84 1.90
N VAL A 223 11.75 -1.59 1.77
CA VAL A 223 11.57 -2.62 0.75
C VAL A 223 10.42 -2.22 -0.17
N LEU A 224 10.70 -2.15 -1.47
CA LEU A 224 9.68 -2.00 -2.51
C LEU A 224 9.37 -3.39 -3.08
N LEU A 225 8.13 -3.85 -2.85
CA LEU A 225 7.56 -5.03 -3.52
C LEU A 225 6.80 -4.57 -4.75
N ASP A 226 7.41 -4.68 -5.90
CA ASP A 226 6.78 -4.22 -7.14
C ASP A 226 5.89 -5.32 -7.71
N GLU A 227 4.61 -4.98 -7.95
CA GLU A 227 3.57 -5.86 -8.48
C GLU A 227 3.32 -7.12 -7.61
N ILE A 228 3.05 -6.92 -6.31
CA ILE A 228 2.85 -8.02 -5.34
C ILE A 228 1.78 -9.03 -5.79
N ASN A 229 0.76 -8.58 -6.52
CA ASN A 229 -0.30 -9.43 -7.05
C ASN A 229 0.17 -10.41 -8.14
N ARG A 230 1.38 -10.29 -8.69
CA ARG A 230 1.97 -11.27 -9.62
C ARG A 230 2.67 -12.44 -8.92
N SER A 231 3.01 -12.30 -7.64
CA SER A 231 3.63 -13.41 -6.89
C SER A 231 2.61 -14.40 -6.38
N SER A 232 3.04 -15.66 -6.20
CA SER A 232 2.20 -16.73 -5.69
C SER A 232 1.66 -16.41 -4.27
N ALA A 233 0.49 -16.98 -3.90
CA ALA A 233 -0.09 -16.82 -2.58
C ALA A 233 0.87 -17.24 -1.44
N LYS A 234 1.76 -18.22 -1.69
CA LYS A 234 2.77 -18.68 -0.73
C LYS A 234 3.82 -17.60 -0.51
N THR A 235 4.27 -16.95 -1.56
CA THR A 235 5.26 -15.87 -1.53
C THR A 235 4.69 -14.62 -0.87
N GLN A 236 3.44 -14.25 -1.22
CA GLN A 236 2.70 -13.18 -0.54
C GLN A 236 2.61 -13.42 0.97
N SER A 237 2.24 -14.66 1.39
CA SER A 237 2.12 -15.01 2.80
C SER A 237 3.42 -14.88 3.57
N ALA A 238 4.55 -15.34 3.01
CA ALA A 238 5.87 -15.21 3.63
C ALA A 238 6.27 -13.76 3.83
N MET A 239 6.00 -12.91 2.84
CA MET A 239 6.29 -11.48 2.96
C MET A 239 5.41 -10.80 4.00
N LEU A 240 4.12 -11.12 4.04
CA LEU A 240 3.18 -10.56 5.01
C LEU A 240 3.46 -11.05 6.44
N GLU A 241 4.03 -12.24 6.60
CA GLU A 241 4.52 -12.74 7.87
C GLU A 241 5.74 -11.92 8.33
N ALA A 242 6.74 -11.74 7.47
CA ALA A 242 7.91 -10.91 7.76
C ALA A 242 7.52 -9.46 8.14
N MET A 243 6.51 -8.88 7.45
CA MET A 243 5.97 -7.55 7.78
C MET A 243 5.34 -7.50 9.19
N GLN A 244 4.61 -8.53 9.58
CA GLN A 244 3.90 -8.57 10.86
C GLN A 244 4.83 -8.87 12.02
N GLU A 245 5.69 -9.89 11.86
CA GLU A 245 6.55 -10.40 12.93
C GLU A 245 7.87 -9.62 13.05
N ARG A 246 8.20 -8.76 12.06
CA ARG A 246 9.47 -8.02 11.97
C ARG A 246 10.71 -8.90 12.11
N GLN A 247 10.59 -10.12 11.65
CA GLN A 247 11.66 -11.13 11.66
C GLN A 247 11.42 -12.16 10.56
N THR A 248 12.44 -12.92 10.23
CA THR A 248 12.37 -14.06 9.33
C THR A 248 12.98 -15.29 9.97
N SER A 249 12.63 -16.47 9.48
CA SER A 249 13.23 -17.74 9.94
C SER A 249 13.96 -18.41 8.77
N ILE A 250 15.27 -18.67 8.94
CA ILE A 250 16.11 -19.34 7.93
C ILE A 250 16.79 -20.52 8.61
N GLY A 251 16.52 -21.74 8.14
CA GLY A 251 17.10 -22.95 8.72
C GLY A 251 16.76 -23.17 10.19
N GLY A 252 15.60 -22.69 10.65
CA GLY A 252 15.16 -22.79 12.05
C GLY A 252 15.75 -21.71 12.99
N VAL A 253 16.56 -20.79 12.46
CA VAL A 253 17.10 -19.65 13.22
C VAL A 253 16.32 -18.39 12.85
N VAL A 254 15.98 -17.59 13.87
CA VAL A 254 15.25 -16.33 13.71
C VAL A 254 16.22 -15.17 13.50
N TYR A 255 15.95 -14.36 12.48
CA TYR A 255 16.72 -13.17 12.12
C TYR A 255 15.80 -11.96 12.17
N PRO A 256 16.04 -10.97 13.07
CA PRO A 256 15.25 -9.74 13.11
C PRO A 256 15.49 -8.91 11.86
N LEU A 257 14.45 -8.19 11.42
CA LEU A 257 14.56 -7.21 10.35
C LEU A 257 15.14 -5.89 10.89
N PRO A 258 15.82 -5.10 10.05
CA PRO A 258 16.38 -3.83 10.49
C PRO A 258 15.30 -2.83 10.89
N GLU A 259 15.58 -1.97 11.85
CA GLU A 259 14.70 -0.86 12.23
C GLU A 259 15.28 0.47 11.72
N PRO A 260 14.43 1.40 11.24
CA PRO A 260 13.01 1.23 10.94
C PRO A 260 12.78 0.28 9.75
N PHE A 261 11.68 -0.49 9.76
CA PHE A 261 11.31 -1.38 8.67
C PHE A 261 9.99 -0.93 8.03
N MET A 262 10.01 -0.64 6.73
CA MET A 262 8.84 -0.25 5.96
C MET A 262 8.77 -0.96 4.62
N VAL A 263 7.63 -1.55 4.32
CA VAL A 263 7.33 -2.15 3.02
C VAL A 263 6.38 -1.23 2.26
N LEU A 264 6.77 -0.91 1.02
CA LEU A 264 5.90 -0.34 0.01
C LEU A 264 5.58 -1.46 -0.98
N ALA A 265 4.36 -1.95 -0.98
CA ALA A 265 3.91 -2.89 -2.00
C ALA A 265 3.17 -2.14 -3.10
N THR A 266 3.33 -2.57 -4.35
CA THR A 266 2.55 -2.01 -5.46
C THR A 266 1.65 -3.08 -6.06
N GLN A 267 0.49 -2.68 -6.56
CA GLN A 267 -0.35 -3.51 -7.39
C GLN A 267 -0.86 -2.71 -8.60
N ASN A 268 -1.03 -3.42 -9.71
CA ASN A 268 -1.65 -2.86 -10.90
C ASN A 268 -3.08 -3.40 -11.01
N PRO A 269 -4.12 -2.55 -10.94
CA PRO A 269 -5.50 -3.01 -10.98
C PRO A 269 -5.97 -3.43 -12.38
N ILE A 270 -5.24 -3.08 -13.44
CA ILE A 270 -5.64 -3.36 -14.83
C ILE A 270 -5.14 -4.74 -15.29
N GLU A 271 -4.04 -5.20 -14.72
CA GLU A 271 -3.47 -6.51 -15.07
C GLU A 271 -4.18 -7.61 -14.27
N GLU A 272 -5.09 -8.32 -14.93
CA GLU A 272 -5.82 -9.46 -14.35
C GLU A 272 -5.15 -10.80 -14.70
N GLU A 273 -4.51 -10.90 -15.86
CA GLU A 273 -3.90 -12.13 -16.35
C GLU A 273 -2.61 -12.46 -15.56
N GLY A 274 -2.55 -13.68 -15.03
CA GLY A 274 -1.41 -14.17 -14.25
C GLY A 274 -1.26 -13.52 -12.85
N THR A 275 -2.33 -12.95 -12.30
CA THR A 275 -2.32 -12.31 -10.98
C THR A 275 -3.04 -13.13 -9.91
N TYR A 276 -2.56 -13.03 -8.67
CA TYR A 276 -3.17 -13.58 -7.48
C TYR A 276 -3.68 -12.43 -6.60
N VAL A 277 -5.00 -12.31 -6.49
CA VAL A 277 -5.62 -11.27 -5.66
C VAL A 277 -5.18 -11.45 -4.20
N LEU A 278 -4.73 -10.37 -3.56
CA LEU A 278 -4.44 -10.41 -2.13
C LEU A 278 -5.76 -10.60 -1.35
N PRO A 279 -5.86 -11.63 -0.50
CA PRO A 279 -7.01 -11.79 0.37
C PRO A 279 -7.22 -10.59 1.29
N GLU A 280 -8.48 -10.26 1.59
CA GLU A 280 -8.86 -9.13 2.42
C GLU A 280 -8.19 -9.13 3.81
N ALA A 281 -8.06 -10.32 4.44
CA ALA A 281 -7.37 -10.48 5.71
C ALA A 281 -5.85 -10.20 5.62
N GLN A 282 -5.28 -10.32 4.44
CA GLN A 282 -3.87 -9.99 4.18
C GLN A 282 -3.72 -8.49 3.91
N MET A 283 -4.65 -7.88 3.17
CA MET A 283 -4.68 -6.44 2.95
C MET A 283 -4.81 -5.63 4.24
N ASP A 284 -5.54 -6.14 5.25
CA ASP A 284 -5.69 -5.47 6.56
C ASP A 284 -4.38 -5.33 7.35
N ARG A 285 -3.30 -6.01 6.93
CA ARG A 285 -1.95 -5.86 7.51
C ARG A 285 -1.23 -4.60 7.05
N PHE A 286 -1.59 -4.06 5.88
CA PHE A 286 -1.10 -2.75 5.46
C PHE A 286 -1.77 -1.65 6.29
N LEU A 287 -0.97 -0.70 6.76
CA LEU A 287 -1.48 0.47 7.49
C LEU A 287 -2.39 1.30 6.60
N MET A 288 -1.96 1.51 5.36
CA MET A 288 -2.66 2.30 4.35
C MET A 288 -2.65 1.62 2.98
N LYS A 289 -3.69 1.88 2.19
CA LYS A 289 -3.76 1.63 0.75
C LYS A 289 -4.00 2.98 0.05
N GLU A 290 -3.07 3.45 -0.77
CA GLU A 290 -3.22 4.68 -1.52
C GLU A 290 -3.38 4.38 -3.00
N VAL A 291 -4.40 4.99 -3.61
CA VAL A 291 -4.66 4.90 -5.06
C VAL A 291 -4.08 6.13 -5.71
N LEU A 292 -3.14 5.92 -6.62
CA LEU A 292 -2.48 7.00 -7.35
C LEU A 292 -3.28 7.31 -8.61
N THR A 293 -3.58 8.57 -8.80
CA THR A 293 -4.21 9.10 -10.01
C THR A 293 -3.18 9.80 -10.89
N TYR A 294 -3.53 10.02 -12.15
CA TYR A 294 -2.70 10.81 -13.05
C TYR A 294 -2.43 12.20 -12.46
N PRO A 295 -1.21 12.74 -12.69
CA PRO A 295 -0.92 14.12 -12.32
C PRO A 295 -1.84 15.09 -13.08
N ARG A 296 -1.96 16.30 -12.58
CA ARG A 296 -2.64 17.37 -13.31
C ARG A 296 -1.81 17.77 -14.53
N PRO A 297 -2.43 18.29 -15.61
CA PRO A 297 -1.69 18.71 -16.80
C PRO A 297 -0.52 19.68 -16.53
N SER A 298 -0.66 20.58 -15.54
CA SER A 298 0.43 21.46 -15.12
C SER A 298 1.59 20.71 -14.45
N GLU A 299 1.30 19.65 -13.70
CA GLU A 299 2.33 18.81 -13.07
C GLU A 299 3.03 17.92 -14.11
N GLU A 300 2.32 17.47 -15.14
CA GLU A 300 2.92 16.76 -16.28
C GLU A 300 3.86 17.67 -17.06
N ALA A 301 3.46 18.93 -17.31
CA ALA A 301 4.33 19.92 -17.92
C ALA A 301 5.61 20.14 -17.10
N ASP A 302 5.48 20.29 -15.77
CA ASP A 302 6.65 20.41 -14.87
C ASP A 302 7.58 19.17 -14.95
N VAL A 303 7.03 17.97 -15.14
CA VAL A 303 7.85 16.74 -15.33
C VAL A 303 8.65 16.84 -16.64
N LEU A 304 8.01 17.23 -17.74
CA LEU A 304 8.67 17.38 -19.03
C LEU A 304 9.77 18.46 -18.98
N ASP A 305 9.50 19.57 -18.32
CA ASP A 305 10.48 20.66 -18.15
C ASP A 305 11.70 20.19 -17.35
N ARG A 306 11.49 19.42 -16.27
CA ARG A 306 12.58 18.86 -15.45
C ARG A 306 13.40 17.80 -16.18
N ILE A 307 12.80 17.03 -17.08
CA ILE A 307 13.51 16.11 -17.97
C ILE A 307 14.35 16.93 -18.97
N SER A 308 13.74 17.92 -19.62
CA SER A 308 14.38 18.72 -20.67
C SER A 308 15.58 19.52 -20.17
N ASN A 309 15.52 20.01 -18.93
CA ASN A 309 16.61 20.78 -18.31
C ASN A 309 17.60 19.94 -17.49
N GLY A 310 17.46 18.58 -17.49
CA GLY A 310 18.35 17.67 -16.78
C GLY A 310 18.23 17.73 -15.25
N SER A 311 17.17 18.34 -14.70
CA SER A 311 17.01 18.47 -13.24
C SER A 311 16.90 17.13 -12.53
N PHE A 312 16.37 16.10 -13.18
CA PHE A 312 16.28 14.76 -12.61
C PHE A 312 17.61 13.99 -12.61
N ASP A 313 18.58 14.39 -13.44
CA ASP A 313 19.91 13.77 -13.50
C ASP A 313 20.85 14.32 -12.42
N GLN A 314 20.51 15.47 -11.85
CA GLN A 314 21.30 16.09 -10.79
C GLN A 314 21.22 15.26 -9.49
N PRO A 315 22.31 15.14 -8.73
CA PRO A 315 22.25 14.47 -7.43
C PRO A 315 21.24 15.18 -6.51
N VAL A 316 20.51 14.40 -5.72
CA VAL A 316 19.60 14.96 -4.70
C VAL A 316 20.42 15.78 -3.73
N THR A 317 20.04 17.04 -3.57
CA THR A 317 20.69 17.94 -2.62
C THR A 317 20.04 17.84 -1.25
N GLY A 318 20.83 18.00 -0.19
CA GLY A 318 20.35 17.92 1.18
C GLY A 318 20.98 16.75 1.94
N ARG A 319 20.95 16.85 3.26
CA ARG A 319 21.45 15.77 4.12
C ARG A 319 20.28 14.84 4.48
N PRO A 320 20.33 13.55 4.16
CA PRO A 320 19.32 12.61 4.58
C PRO A 320 19.22 12.57 6.11
N ILE A 321 18.06 12.18 6.64
CA ILE A 321 17.91 11.90 8.07
C ILE A 321 18.44 10.49 8.37
N SER A 322 18.95 10.27 9.59
CA SER A 322 19.43 8.94 9.97
C SER A 322 18.27 7.99 10.32
N THR A 323 18.56 6.68 10.34
CA THR A 323 17.63 5.68 10.87
C THR A 323 17.22 5.97 12.31
N ASP A 324 18.16 6.40 13.14
CA ASP A 324 17.90 6.81 14.55
C ASP A 324 16.96 8.03 14.60
N ASP A 325 17.08 8.99 13.67
CA ASP A 325 16.15 10.11 13.56
C ASP A 325 14.74 9.64 13.20
N VAL A 326 14.61 8.63 12.31
CA VAL A 326 13.30 8.04 11.98
C VAL A 326 12.69 7.33 13.17
N GLU A 327 13.44 6.51 13.90
CA GLU A 327 12.95 5.88 15.11
C GLU A 327 12.56 6.90 16.18
N TRP A 328 13.35 7.99 16.30
CA TRP A 328 13.01 9.07 17.20
C TRP A 328 11.68 9.74 16.77
N LEU A 329 11.48 9.97 15.46
CA LEU A 329 10.24 10.52 14.92
C LEU A 329 9.05 9.57 15.16
N GLN A 330 9.22 8.26 15.02
CA GLN A 330 8.18 7.26 15.32
C GLN A 330 7.77 7.35 16.79
N ARG A 331 8.74 7.37 17.71
CA ARG A 331 8.48 7.55 19.14
C ARG A 331 7.84 8.92 19.45
N ALA A 332 8.22 9.98 18.72
CA ALA A 332 7.60 11.30 18.87
C ALA A 332 6.14 11.27 18.40
N ALA A 333 5.83 10.62 17.28
CA ALA A 333 4.46 10.45 16.80
C ALA A 333 3.59 9.66 17.80
N GLU A 334 4.11 8.58 18.38
CA GLU A 334 3.38 7.80 19.40
C GLU A 334 3.06 8.62 20.67
N ARG A 335 3.89 9.61 21.00
CA ARG A 335 3.67 10.51 22.15
C ARG A 335 2.68 11.64 21.85
N VAL A 336 2.27 11.85 20.60
CA VAL A 336 1.23 12.84 20.28
C VAL A 336 -0.06 12.49 21.02
N TYR A 337 -0.57 13.43 21.79
CA TYR A 337 -1.72 13.21 22.65
C TYR A 337 -3.01 12.97 21.85
N VAL A 338 -3.72 11.91 22.20
CA VAL A 338 -5.05 11.61 21.65
C VAL A 338 -6.08 11.69 22.76
N ASP A 339 -6.93 12.71 22.70
CA ASP A 339 -7.99 12.90 23.70
C ASP A 339 -8.97 11.71 23.71
N PRO A 340 -9.49 11.30 24.88
CA PRO A 340 -10.50 10.24 24.97
C PRO A 340 -11.70 10.46 24.04
N VAL A 341 -12.10 11.70 23.79
CA VAL A 341 -13.21 12.04 22.87
C VAL A 341 -12.86 11.70 21.43
N ILE A 342 -11.61 11.93 21.00
CA ILE A 342 -11.11 11.49 19.68
C ILE A 342 -11.09 9.97 19.57
N LYS A 343 -10.66 9.27 20.63
CA LYS A 343 -10.69 7.80 20.66
C LYS A 343 -12.12 7.26 20.52
N GLN A 344 -13.07 7.87 21.22
CA GLN A 344 -14.49 7.51 21.09
C GLN A 344 -15.03 7.80 19.68
N TYR A 345 -14.62 8.93 19.07
CA TYR A 345 -14.97 9.26 17.69
C TYR A 345 -14.44 8.18 16.70
N ILE A 346 -13.19 7.77 16.83
CA ILE A 346 -12.61 6.70 16.01
C ILE A 346 -13.39 5.37 16.23
N VAL A 347 -13.70 5.00 17.46
CA VAL A 347 -14.49 3.80 17.76
C VAL A 347 -15.88 3.88 17.15
N ALA A 348 -16.54 5.05 17.20
CA ALA A 348 -17.84 5.27 16.59
C ALA A 348 -17.78 5.11 15.06
N LEU A 349 -16.75 5.65 14.39
CA LEU A 349 -16.52 5.48 12.95
C LEU A 349 -16.39 3.98 12.57
N ILE A 350 -15.56 3.25 13.30
CA ILE A 350 -15.36 1.81 13.05
C ILE A 350 -16.63 1.02 13.31
N ASN A 351 -17.36 1.33 14.38
CA ASN A 351 -18.62 0.68 14.70
C ASN A 351 -19.71 0.98 13.64
N THR A 352 -19.77 2.23 13.16
CA THR A 352 -20.69 2.62 12.08
C THR A 352 -20.40 1.83 10.80
N SER A 353 -19.14 1.56 10.47
CA SER A 353 -18.78 0.72 9.30
C SER A 353 -19.29 -0.72 9.37
N ARG A 354 -19.70 -1.18 10.57
CA ARG A 354 -20.26 -2.53 10.85
C ARG A 354 -21.78 -2.51 11.01
N GLY A 355 -22.44 -1.40 10.68
CA GLY A 355 -23.88 -1.22 10.83
C GLY A 355 -24.34 -0.81 12.24
N GLY A 356 -23.39 -0.70 13.21
CA GLY A 356 -23.67 -0.13 14.54
C GLY A 356 -23.17 1.32 14.56
N GLY A 357 -23.84 2.23 15.22
CA GLY A 357 -23.36 3.61 15.28
C GLY A 357 -24.44 4.57 15.75
N PRO A 358 -24.08 5.84 16.00
CA PRO A 358 -25.00 6.82 16.54
C PRO A 358 -26.13 7.18 15.55
N ARG A 359 -25.88 7.05 14.25
CA ARG A 359 -26.85 7.28 13.18
C ARG A 359 -26.68 6.19 12.11
N PRO A 360 -27.79 5.66 11.56
CA PRO A 360 -27.72 4.70 10.47
C PRO A 360 -27.18 5.37 9.20
N VAL A 361 -26.34 4.66 8.47
CA VAL A 361 -25.92 5.03 7.10
C VAL A 361 -26.88 4.35 6.14
N PRO A 362 -27.68 5.08 5.38
CA PRO A 362 -28.65 4.48 4.47
C PRO A 362 -28.00 3.53 3.47
N GLY A 363 -28.53 2.31 3.35
CA GLY A 363 -28.06 1.31 2.39
C GLY A 363 -26.74 0.64 2.72
N LEU A 364 -26.13 0.90 3.88
CA LEU A 364 -24.84 0.32 4.28
C LEU A 364 -24.89 -1.21 4.32
N ASP A 365 -25.98 -1.78 4.81
CA ASP A 365 -26.23 -3.22 4.88
C ASP A 365 -26.26 -3.92 3.52
N ARG A 366 -26.65 -3.19 2.47
CA ARG A 366 -26.64 -3.67 1.09
C ARG A 366 -25.28 -3.47 0.40
N GLN A 367 -24.48 -2.53 0.87
CA GLN A 367 -23.23 -2.16 0.25
C GLN A 367 -22.00 -2.80 0.90
N VAL A 368 -22.02 -3.00 2.23
CA VAL A 368 -20.90 -3.51 3.00
C VAL A 368 -21.24 -4.88 3.59
N ARG A 369 -20.51 -5.89 3.15
CA ARG A 369 -20.60 -7.26 3.69
C ARG A 369 -19.85 -7.38 5.01
N VAL A 370 -18.64 -6.78 5.09
CA VAL A 370 -17.81 -6.77 6.31
C VAL A 370 -17.23 -5.38 6.52
N GLY A 371 -17.53 -4.78 7.68
CA GLY A 371 -16.96 -3.49 8.08
C GLY A 371 -15.54 -3.60 8.61
N ALA A 372 -14.91 -2.46 8.87
CA ALA A 372 -13.52 -2.39 9.27
C ALA A 372 -13.23 -3.12 10.60
N SER A 373 -12.11 -3.83 10.66
CA SER A 373 -11.60 -4.51 11.86
C SER A 373 -11.13 -3.51 12.93
N PRO A 374 -10.84 -3.93 14.17
CA PRO A 374 -10.20 -3.07 15.18
C PRO A 374 -8.85 -2.51 14.72
N ARG A 375 -8.14 -3.20 13.80
CA ARG A 375 -6.91 -2.68 13.16
C ARG A 375 -7.16 -1.38 12.42
N GLY A 376 -8.34 -1.19 11.81
CA GLY A 376 -8.73 0.07 11.19
C GLY A 376 -8.76 1.24 12.17
N GLY A 377 -9.28 1.02 13.38
CA GLY A 377 -9.29 2.04 14.44
C GLY A 377 -7.88 2.37 14.94
N ILE A 378 -7.05 1.35 15.14
CA ILE A 378 -5.62 1.54 15.50
C ILE A 378 -4.89 2.30 14.40
N ALA A 379 -5.13 1.96 13.14
CA ALA A 379 -4.52 2.61 11.99
C ALA A 379 -4.94 4.10 11.89
N LEU A 380 -6.25 4.41 12.05
CA LEU A 380 -6.73 5.79 12.08
C LEU A 380 -6.06 6.60 13.18
N MET A 381 -5.91 6.05 14.39
CA MET A 381 -5.26 6.73 15.50
C MET A 381 -3.78 7.00 15.20
N LYS A 382 -3.01 5.98 14.78
CA LYS A 382 -1.58 6.12 14.48
C LYS A 382 -1.33 7.09 13.33
N VAL A 383 -2.13 7.03 12.28
CA VAL A 383 -2.02 7.95 11.14
C VAL A 383 -2.38 9.37 11.56
N ALA A 384 -3.43 9.57 12.37
CA ALA A 384 -3.78 10.88 12.89
C ALA A 384 -2.68 11.49 13.78
N GLN A 385 -2.02 10.67 14.61
CA GLN A 385 -0.85 11.10 15.40
C GLN A 385 0.32 11.53 14.48
N ALA A 386 0.59 10.75 13.43
CA ALA A 386 1.63 11.06 12.45
C ALA A 386 1.32 12.36 11.67
N VAL A 387 0.06 12.59 11.31
CA VAL A 387 -0.40 13.83 10.67
C VAL A 387 -0.25 15.02 11.62
N ALA A 388 -0.72 14.90 12.85
CA ALA A 388 -0.60 15.97 13.85
C ALA A 388 0.86 16.39 14.10
N LEU A 389 1.79 15.42 14.15
CA LEU A 389 3.23 15.69 14.27
C LEU A 389 3.77 16.43 13.04
N GLN A 390 3.37 16.04 11.83
CA GLN A 390 3.77 16.70 10.58
C GLN A 390 3.25 18.15 10.51
N GLU A 391 2.09 18.41 11.11
CA GLU A 391 1.49 19.74 11.25
C GLU A 391 2.02 20.53 12.48
N GLY A 392 3.09 20.03 13.14
CA GLY A 392 3.73 20.70 14.27
C GLY A 392 2.88 20.72 15.54
N ARG A 393 1.97 19.76 15.72
CA ARG A 393 1.09 19.69 16.90
C ARG A 393 1.43 18.52 17.80
N THR A 394 1.24 18.72 19.10
CA THR A 394 1.43 17.69 20.14
C THR A 394 0.13 16.95 20.49
N TYR A 395 -0.96 17.22 19.78
CA TYR A 395 -2.27 16.64 19.99
C TYR A 395 -3.02 16.46 18.67
N VAL A 396 -3.90 15.46 18.65
CA VAL A 396 -4.74 15.11 17.49
C VAL A 396 -6.03 15.90 17.52
N ILE A 397 -6.44 16.38 16.34
CA ILE A 397 -7.76 16.99 16.10
C ILE A 397 -8.59 16.10 15.16
N PRO A 398 -9.93 16.25 15.06
CA PRO A 398 -10.76 15.44 14.18
C PRO A 398 -10.34 15.47 12.71
N ASP A 399 -9.83 16.59 12.23
CA ASP A 399 -9.40 16.72 10.84
C ASP A 399 -8.19 15.84 10.51
N ASP A 400 -7.32 15.53 11.48
CA ASP A 400 -6.22 14.57 11.29
C ASP A 400 -6.75 13.16 11.02
N VAL A 401 -7.85 12.77 11.70
CA VAL A 401 -8.51 11.49 11.47
C VAL A 401 -9.17 11.45 10.09
N ARG A 402 -9.67 12.59 9.60
CA ARG A 402 -10.35 12.72 8.32
C ARG A 402 -9.41 12.76 7.13
N LEU A 403 -8.23 13.34 7.27
CA LEU A 403 -7.34 13.70 6.17
C LEU A 403 -6.95 12.48 5.30
N LEU A 404 -6.58 11.37 5.92
CA LEU A 404 -6.16 10.15 5.23
C LEU A 404 -7.16 8.98 5.39
N ARG A 405 -8.43 9.27 5.72
CA ARG A 405 -9.48 8.27 5.97
C ARG A 405 -9.64 7.22 4.86
N HIS A 406 -9.58 7.66 3.60
CA HIS A 406 -9.71 6.76 2.46
C HIS A 406 -8.53 5.79 2.38
N GLY A 407 -7.30 6.30 2.53
CA GLY A 407 -6.10 5.45 2.53
C GLY A 407 -6.10 4.42 3.65
N VAL A 408 -6.66 4.76 4.81
CA VAL A 408 -6.73 3.84 5.95
C VAL A 408 -7.87 2.83 5.83
N LEU A 409 -9.04 3.20 5.29
CA LEU A 409 -10.25 2.38 5.39
C LEU A 409 -10.65 1.66 4.10
N ARG A 410 -10.25 2.12 2.89
CA ARG A 410 -10.73 1.56 1.63
C ARG A 410 -10.49 0.06 1.46
N HIS A 411 -9.38 -0.44 1.95
CA HIS A 411 -9.02 -1.86 1.89
C HIS A 411 -9.50 -2.68 3.09
N ARG A 412 -10.28 -2.06 3.98
CA ARG A 412 -10.84 -2.68 5.19
C ARG A 412 -12.36 -2.82 5.15
N LEU A 413 -12.98 -2.27 4.10
CA LEU A 413 -14.39 -2.46 3.83
C LEU A 413 -14.55 -3.51 2.74
N VAL A 414 -15.23 -4.60 3.06
CA VAL A 414 -15.56 -5.65 2.10
C VAL A 414 -16.94 -5.36 1.54
N LEU A 415 -17.01 -5.04 0.27
CA LEU A 415 -18.27 -4.73 -0.40
C LEU A 415 -19.08 -5.99 -0.70
N THR A 416 -20.38 -5.85 -0.87
CA THR A 416 -21.24 -6.89 -1.41
C THR A 416 -21.03 -7.04 -2.91
N TYR A 417 -21.45 -8.17 -3.49
CA TYR A 417 -21.38 -8.38 -4.93
C TYR A 417 -22.25 -7.38 -5.69
N ASP A 418 -23.41 -7.03 -5.14
CA ASP A 418 -24.32 -6.05 -5.74
C ASP A 418 -23.66 -4.67 -5.78
N ALA A 419 -23.04 -4.24 -4.68
CA ALA A 419 -22.32 -2.96 -4.63
C ALA A 419 -21.14 -2.90 -5.61
N LEU A 420 -20.43 -4.02 -5.79
CA LEU A 420 -19.35 -4.12 -6.78
C LEU A 420 -19.89 -4.05 -8.21
N ALA A 421 -20.99 -4.73 -8.49
CA ALA A 421 -21.66 -4.72 -9.79
C ALA A 421 -22.21 -3.32 -10.14
N ASP A 422 -22.72 -2.61 -9.13
CA ASP A 422 -23.21 -1.22 -9.27
C ASP A 422 -22.07 -0.19 -9.33
N GLY A 423 -20.80 -0.60 -9.23
CA GLY A 423 -19.65 0.29 -9.29
C GLY A 423 -19.53 1.23 -8.09
N VAL A 424 -20.04 0.84 -6.93
CA VAL A 424 -19.97 1.67 -5.71
C VAL A 424 -18.51 1.81 -5.24
N ALA A 425 -18.04 3.04 -5.17
CA ALA A 425 -16.69 3.34 -4.69
C ALA A 425 -16.62 3.22 -3.16
N PRO A 426 -15.63 2.49 -2.60
CA PRO A 426 -15.42 2.42 -1.15
C PRO A 426 -15.30 3.80 -0.49
N GLU A 427 -14.74 4.78 -1.20
CA GLU A 427 -14.57 6.16 -0.74
C GLU A 427 -15.92 6.83 -0.43
N ALA A 428 -16.93 6.63 -1.28
CA ALA A 428 -18.27 7.18 -1.07
C ALA A 428 -18.90 6.62 0.23
N ILE A 429 -18.71 5.33 0.47
CA ILE A 429 -19.18 4.68 1.71
C ILE A 429 -18.44 5.24 2.93
N ILE A 430 -17.12 5.41 2.84
CA ILE A 430 -16.32 6.00 3.92
C ILE A 430 -16.80 7.42 4.21
N ASP A 431 -17.05 8.23 3.19
CA ASP A 431 -17.53 9.60 3.36
C ASP A 431 -18.92 9.63 4.02
N ALA A 432 -19.83 8.71 3.64
CA ALA A 432 -21.12 8.57 4.29
C ALA A 432 -21.00 8.15 5.77
N ILE A 433 -20.06 7.26 6.11
CA ILE A 433 -19.77 6.87 7.50
C ILE A 433 -19.28 8.09 8.29
N PHE A 434 -18.36 8.86 7.75
CA PHE A 434 -17.82 10.05 8.40
C PHE A 434 -18.85 11.18 8.53
N ALA A 435 -19.81 11.29 7.62
CA ALA A 435 -20.94 12.22 7.71
C ALA A 435 -21.98 11.80 8.76
N ALA A 436 -22.18 10.48 8.96
CA ALA A 436 -23.14 9.97 9.94
C ALA A 436 -22.65 10.10 11.38
N VAL A 437 -21.34 10.07 11.61
CA VAL A 437 -20.77 10.18 12.96
C VAL A 437 -20.50 11.65 13.29
N PRO A 438 -21.13 12.20 14.34
CA PRO A 438 -20.87 13.59 14.76
C PRO A 438 -19.39 13.81 15.06
N THR A 439 -18.86 14.89 14.53
CA THR A 439 -17.52 15.37 14.88
C THR A 439 -17.56 15.94 16.30
N PRO A 440 -16.67 15.51 17.19
CA PRO A 440 -16.66 16.00 18.56
C PRO A 440 -16.18 17.44 18.64
#